data_37639783ac3e115df38af5055dcbf4e0
#
_entry.id   37639783ac3e115df38af5055dcbf4e0
#
_cell.length_a   1.000
_cell.length_b   1.000
_cell.length_c   1.000
_cell.angle_alpha   90.00
_cell.angle_beta   90.00
_cell.angle_gamma   90.00
#
_symmetry.space_group_name_H-M   'P 1'
#
loop_
_entity.id
_entity.type
_entity.pdbx_description
1 polymer ?
#
loop_
_entity_poly.entity_id
_entity_poly.type
_entity_poly.pdbx_seq_one_letter_code
_entity_poly.pdbx_strand_id
1 'polypeptide(L)'
;MNWQALFDALLAGVALTVAWQAARAPALRLACTLLGAAALLGTLRFSGLLPLPSLHQLMSMLGAAVALPLLAVAVIWPDGAVALQRRSTWIFTVVSATLGMMIVVQAGLKPWSTACALGAVVSLLGMGLRRRDWTAAAGGACLLAALLAFAAQFRLAGFQPGDFLHLGMAAGLWVLGRWDQRRMLGERRLPAAA
;
A
#
# COMPACT_ATOMS: atom_id res chain seq x y z
N MET A 1 -23.52 11.88 -6.64
CA MET A 1 -22.41 10.96 -6.99
C MET A 1 -21.67 10.65 -5.69
N ASN A 2 -21.43 9.38 -5.37
CA ASN A 2 -20.71 9.03 -4.13
C ASN A 2 -19.20 9.05 -4.37
N TRP A 3 -18.55 10.12 -3.94
CA TRP A 3 -17.11 10.34 -4.14
C TRP A 3 -16.27 9.23 -3.50
N GLN A 4 -16.69 8.72 -2.34
CA GLN A 4 -15.99 7.64 -1.65
C GLN A 4 -15.91 6.38 -2.53
N ALA A 5 -17.03 5.97 -3.14
CA ALA A 5 -17.04 4.82 -4.04
C ALA A 5 -16.14 5.04 -5.27
N LEU A 6 -16.10 6.28 -5.81
CA LEU A 6 -15.27 6.62 -6.97
C LEU A 6 -13.76 6.54 -6.63
N PHE A 7 -13.34 7.12 -5.51
CA PHE A 7 -11.92 7.10 -5.11
C PHE A 7 -11.45 5.72 -4.66
N ASP A 8 -12.33 4.94 -4.05
CA ASP A 8 -12.06 3.51 -3.79
C ASP A 8 -11.89 2.73 -5.09
N ALA A 9 -12.77 2.95 -6.09
CA ALA A 9 -12.66 2.30 -7.39
C ALA A 9 -11.35 2.70 -8.11
N LEU A 10 -10.97 3.98 -8.04
CA LEU A 10 -9.70 4.46 -8.59
C LEU A 10 -8.51 3.76 -7.92
N LEU A 11 -8.49 3.73 -6.58
CA LEU A 11 -7.43 3.04 -5.83
C LEU A 11 -7.38 1.56 -6.16
N ALA A 12 -8.54 0.89 -6.23
CA ALA A 12 -8.61 -0.53 -6.61
C ALA A 12 -8.02 -0.75 -8.01
N GLY A 13 -8.42 0.06 -8.99
CA GLY A 13 -7.92 -0.03 -10.37
C GLY A 13 -6.41 0.17 -10.45
N VAL A 14 -5.87 1.21 -9.80
CA VAL A 14 -4.42 1.47 -9.77
C VAL A 14 -3.67 0.34 -9.06
N ALA A 15 -4.11 -0.06 -7.87
CA ALA A 15 -3.44 -1.10 -7.09
C ALA A 15 -3.40 -2.43 -7.82
N LEU A 16 -4.52 -2.87 -8.41
CA LEU A 16 -4.58 -4.13 -9.17
C LEU A 16 -3.76 -4.07 -10.46
N THR A 17 -3.71 -2.91 -11.13
CA THR A 17 -2.83 -2.70 -12.29
C THR A 17 -1.37 -2.84 -11.92
N VAL A 18 -0.94 -2.19 -10.82
CA VAL A 18 0.44 -2.32 -10.31
C VAL A 18 0.73 -3.76 -9.89
N ALA A 19 -0.20 -4.43 -9.20
CA ALA A 19 -0.05 -5.84 -8.83
C ALA A 19 0.13 -6.76 -10.04
N TRP A 20 -0.59 -6.51 -11.13
CA TRP A 20 -0.44 -7.26 -12.38
C TRP A 20 0.92 -7.04 -13.02
N GLN A 21 1.39 -5.81 -13.05
CA GLN A 21 2.68 -5.43 -13.63
C GLN A 21 3.87 -5.92 -12.81
N ALA A 22 3.73 -6.02 -11.48
CA ALA A 22 4.76 -6.46 -10.53
C ALA A 22 4.93 -8.00 -10.47
N ALA A 23 4.89 -8.68 -11.63
CA ALA A 23 4.89 -10.15 -11.69
C ALA A 23 6.16 -10.80 -11.08
N ARG A 24 7.29 -10.08 -11.06
CA ARG A 24 8.59 -10.56 -10.54
C ARG A 24 8.92 -10.09 -9.12
N ALA A 25 8.08 -9.24 -8.52
CA ALA A 25 8.23 -8.74 -7.16
C ALA A 25 7.03 -9.20 -6.30
N PRO A 26 7.05 -10.43 -5.76
CA PRO A 26 5.90 -11.01 -5.05
C PRO A 26 5.44 -10.16 -3.87
N ALA A 27 6.35 -9.48 -3.15
CA ALA A 27 5.96 -8.61 -2.06
C ALA A 27 5.19 -7.38 -2.54
N LEU A 28 5.67 -6.69 -3.58
CA LEU A 28 4.96 -5.56 -4.18
C LEU A 28 3.60 -5.99 -4.74
N ARG A 29 3.58 -7.12 -5.46
CA ARG A 29 2.35 -7.70 -6.00
C ARG A 29 1.33 -7.98 -4.90
N LEU A 30 1.74 -8.65 -3.82
CA LEU A 30 0.82 -9.01 -2.73
C LEU A 30 0.35 -7.78 -1.96
N ALA A 31 1.23 -6.82 -1.69
CA ALA A 31 0.86 -5.55 -1.05
C ALA A 31 -0.21 -4.81 -1.86
N CYS A 32 0.01 -4.65 -3.16
CA CYS A 32 -0.94 -3.99 -4.06
C CYS A 32 -2.26 -4.80 -4.20
N THR A 33 -2.20 -6.13 -4.20
CA THR A 33 -3.40 -6.97 -4.21
C THR A 33 -4.24 -6.77 -2.95
N LEU A 34 -3.62 -6.73 -1.77
CA LEU A 34 -4.33 -6.50 -0.50
C LEU A 34 -4.97 -5.10 -0.45
N LEU A 35 -4.23 -4.06 -0.87
CA LEU A 35 -4.75 -2.69 -0.95
C LEU A 35 -5.89 -2.58 -1.98
N GLY A 36 -5.73 -3.21 -3.14
CA GLY A 36 -6.76 -3.26 -4.18
C GLY A 36 -8.02 -3.99 -3.73
N ALA A 37 -7.87 -5.10 -3.01
CA ALA A 37 -9.02 -5.84 -2.45
C ALA A 37 -9.76 -5.02 -1.38
N ALA A 38 -9.04 -4.32 -0.50
CA ALA A 38 -9.64 -3.43 0.49
C ALA A 38 -10.44 -2.29 -0.18
N ALA A 39 -9.85 -1.66 -1.20
CA ALA A 39 -10.48 -0.60 -1.97
C ALA A 39 -11.69 -1.10 -2.79
N LEU A 40 -11.62 -2.31 -3.38
CA LEU A 40 -12.75 -2.90 -4.07
C LEU A 40 -13.94 -3.15 -3.13
N LEU A 41 -13.67 -3.66 -1.91
CA LEU A 41 -14.72 -3.80 -0.89
C LEU A 41 -15.29 -2.45 -0.45
N GLY A 42 -14.47 -1.41 -0.38
CA GLY A 42 -14.92 -0.04 -0.15
C GLY A 42 -15.84 0.46 -1.26
N THR A 43 -15.44 0.24 -2.51
CA THR A 43 -16.28 0.56 -3.69
C THR A 43 -17.65 -0.10 -3.59
N LEU A 44 -17.71 -1.41 -3.34
CA LEU A 44 -18.95 -2.17 -3.21
C LEU A 44 -19.81 -1.70 -2.04
N ARG A 45 -19.18 -1.37 -0.90
CA ARG A 45 -19.86 -0.85 0.29
C ARG A 45 -20.45 0.54 0.03
N PHE A 46 -19.64 1.48 -0.44
CA PHE A 46 -20.07 2.87 -0.60
C PHE A 46 -20.96 3.11 -1.81
N SER A 47 -20.95 2.22 -2.81
CA SER A 47 -21.94 2.20 -3.88
C SER A 47 -23.29 1.62 -3.44
N GLY A 48 -23.37 1.00 -2.26
CA GLY A 48 -24.59 0.35 -1.77
C GLY A 48 -24.85 -1.04 -2.37
N LEU A 49 -23.93 -1.58 -3.18
CA LEU A 49 -24.09 -2.89 -3.82
C LEU A 49 -23.95 -4.04 -2.82
N LEU A 50 -22.97 -3.96 -1.91
CA LEU A 50 -22.74 -5.00 -0.88
C LEU A 50 -22.42 -4.34 0.47
N PRO A 51 -23.31 -4.37 1.46
CA PRO A 51 -23.10 -3.78 2.78
C PRO A 51 -22.26 -4.72 3.68
N LEU A 52 -20.97 -4.80 3.43
CA LEU A 52 -20.01 -5.61 4.18
C LEU A 52 -19.04 -4.75 5.03
N PRO A 53 -19.53 -3.96 6.02
CA PRO A 53 -18.70 -3.02 6.77
C PRO A 53 -17.57 -3.70 7.54
N SER A 54 -17.83 -4.84 8.18
CA SER A 54 -16.83 -5.58 8.96
C SER A 54 -15.71 -6.15 8.09
N LEU A 55 -16.03 -6.67 6.91
CA LEU A 55 -15.03 -7.19 5.98
C LEU A 55 -14.17 -6.06 5.40
N HIS A 56 -14.79 -4.95 5.01
CA HIS A 56 -14.04 -3.76 4.55
C HIS A 56 -13.12 -3.23 5.66
N GLN A 57 -13.59 -3.15 6.92
CA GLN A 57 -12.77 -2.72 8.05
C GLN A 57 -11.59 -3.68 8.29
N LEU A 58 -11.82 -4.99 8.26
CA LEU A 58 -10.76 -6.00 8.37
C LEU A 58 -9.70 -5.82 7.27
N MET A 59 -10.13 -5.70 6.02
CA MET A 59 -9.21 -5.53 4.89
C MET A 59 -8.45 -4.21 4.93
N SER A 60 -9.09 -3.14 5.41
CA SER A 60 -8.41 -1.85 5.63
C SER A 60 -7.35 -1.94 6.73
N MET A 61 -7.63 -2.66 7.81
CA MET A 61 -6.66 -2.93 8.88
C MET A 61 -5.48 -3.77 8.36
N LEU A 62 -5.72 -4.82 7.56
CA LEU A 62 -4.66 -5.59 6.91
C LEU A 62 -3.88 -4.75 5.90
N GLY A 63 -4.54 -3.84 5.19
CA GLY A 63 -3.88 -2.85 4.33
C GLY A 63 -2.86 -2.02 5.11
N ALA A 64 -3.24 -1.50 6.26
CA ALA A 64 -2.40 -0.67 7.11
C ALA A 64 -1.30 -1.46 7.83
N ALA A 65 -1.64 -2.60 8.44
CA ALA A 65 -0.72 -3.36 9.30
C ALA A 65 0.18 -4.34 8.54
N VAL A 66 -0.17 -4.71 7.31
CA VAL A 66 0.54 -5.73 6.52
C VAL A 66 0.96 -5.20 5.15
N ALA A 67 0.00 -4.65 4.37
CA ALA A 67 0.29 -4.31 2.98
C ALA A 67 1.26 -3.13 2.88
N LEU A 68 1.09 -2.06 3.66
CA LEU A 68 2.03 -0.93 3.65
C LEU A 68 3.44 -1.32 4.16
N PRO A 69 3.62 -2.07 5.27
CA PRO A 69 4.92 -2.64 5.64
C PRO A 69 5.53 -3.52 4.56
N LEU A 70 4.74 -4.38 3.91
CA LEU A 70 5.23 -5.24 2.84
C LEU A 70 5.67 -4.42 1.60
N LEU A 71 4.93 -3.38 1.26
CA LEU A 71 5.28 -2.42 0.22
C LEU A 71 6.60 -1.71 0.55
N ALA A 72 6.76 -1.24 1.79
CA ALA A 72 8.00 -0.62 2.24
C ALA A 72 9.19 -1.57 2.13
N VAL A 73 9.05 -2.82 2.59
CA VAL A 73 10.10 -3.85 2.47
C VAL A 73 10.47 -4.10 1.01
N ALA A 74 9.48 -4.18 0.11
CA ALA A 74 9.72 -4.41 -1.32
C ALA A 74 10.55 -3.28 -1.97
N VAL A 75 10.36 -2.03 -1.52
CA VAL A 75 11.09 -0.87 -2.06
C VAL A 75 12.43 -0.65 -1.35
N ILE A 76 12.49 -0.84 -0.02
CA ILE A 76 13.69 -0.60 0.77
C ILE A 76 14.74 -1.69 0.55
N TRP A 77 14.32 -2.95 0.46
CA TRP A 77 15.19 -4.12 0.23
C TRP A 77 14.70 -4.92 -0.98
N PRO A 78 14.78 -4.34 -2.18
CA PRO A 78 14.20 -4.95 -3.37
C PRO A 78 14.88 -6.27 -3.76
N ASP A 79 16.13 -6.52 -3.33
CA ASP A 79 16.87 -7.77 -3.55
C ASP A 79 16.75 -8.74 -2.37
N GLY A 80 16.01 -8.34 -1.33
CA GLY A 80 15.81 -9.15 -0.13
C GLY A 80 14.89 -10.34 -0.35
N ALA A 81 15.06 -11.38 0.47
CA ALA A 81 14.26 -12.61 0.38
C ALA A 81 12.74 -12.33 0.47
N VAL A 82 12.31 -11.41 1.34
CA VAL A 82 10.88 -11.04 1.46
C VAL A 82 10.36 -10.40 0.18
N ALA A 83 11.19 -9.60 -0.50
CA ALA A 83 10.78 -8.93 -1.75
C ALA A 83 10.66 -9.90 -2.93
N LEU A 84 11.58 -10.86 -3.06
CA LEU A 84 11.76 -11.68 -4.26
C LEU A 84 11.29 -13.13 -4.13
N GLN A 85 11.25 -13.68 -2.90
CA GLN A 85 10.89 -15.08 -2.68
C GLN A 85 9.45 -15.19 -2.21
N ARG A 86 8.61 -15.85 -2.99
CA ARG A 86 7.20 -16.05 -2.68
C ARG A 86 6.95 -16.62 -1.29
N ARG A 87 7.77 -17.61 -0.87
CA ARG A 87 7.66 -18.24 0.47
C ARG A 87 7.90 -17.21 1.58
N SER A 88 9.00 -16.44 1.48
CA SER A 88 9.35 -15.42 2.48
C SER A 88 8.32 -14.29 2.54
N THR A 89 7.79 -13.88 1.39
CA THR A 89 6.67 -12.94 1.30
C THR A 89 5.44 -13.44 2.07
N TRP A 90 5.05 -14.70 1.87
CA TRP A 90 3.90 -15.28 2.57
C TRP A 90 4.15 -15.44 4.07
N ILE A 91 5.35 -15.88 4.49
CA ILE A 91 5.71 -15.96 5.91
C ILE A 91 5.60 -14.57 6.56
N PHE A 92 6.20 -13.54 5.95
CA PHE A 92 6.10 -12.16 6.44
C PHE A 92 4.64 -11.73 6.55
N THR A 93 3.84 -11.99 5.53
CA THR A 93 2.42 -11.60 5.48
C THR A 93 1.60 -12.28 6.60
N VAL A 94 1.75 -13.60 6.76
CA VAL A 94 1.03 -14.35 7.79
C VAL A 94 1.44 -13.92 9.18
N VAL A 95 2.74 -13.79 9.44
CA VAL A 95 3.26 -13.34 10.75
C VAL A 95 2.76 -11.93 11.07
N SER A 96 2.88 -10.98 10.13
CA SER A 96 2.42 -9.60 10.34
C SER A 96 0.90 -9.51 10.52
N ALA A 97 0.13 -10.30 9.76
CA ALA A 97 -1.32 -10.35 9.91
C ALA A 97 -1.73 -10.91 11.28
N THR A 98 -1.13 -12.04 11.68
CA THR A 98 -1.42 -12.68 12.98
C THR A 98 -1.06 -11.76 14.14
N LEU A 99 0.15 -11.18 14.15
CA LEU A 99 0.58 -10.24 15.17
C LEU A 99 -0.32 -8.99 15.19
N GLY A 100 -0.61 -8.41 14.03
CA GLY A 100 -1.49 -7.26 13.91
C GLY A 100 -2.89 -7.54 14.46
N MET A 101 -3.46 -8.70 14.14
CA MET A 101 -4.75 -9.12 14.66
C MET A 101 -4.72 -9.32 16.18
N MET A 102 -3.71 -10.01 16.71
CA MET A 102 -3.55 -10.19 18.15
C MET A 102 -3.46 -8.86 18.89
N ILE A 103 -2.65 -7.92 18.38
CA ILE A 103 -2.44 -6.62 19.04
C ILE A 103 -3.72 -5.76 18.96
N VAL A 104 -4.37 -5.70 17.80
CA VAL A 104 -5.55 -4.84 17.61
C VAL A 104 -6.80 -5.43 18.27
N VAL A 105 -7.03 -6.74 18.13
CA VAL A 105 -8.27 -7.37 18.58
C VAL A 105 -8.17 -7.83 20.03
N GLN A 106 -7.09 -8.54 20.41
CA GLN A 106 -6.98 -9.10 21.77
C GLN A 106 -6.42 -8.09 22.77
N ALA A 107 -5.39 -7.32 22.40
CA ALA A 107 -4.83 -6.30 23.29
C ALA A 107 -5.56 -4.96 23.21
N GLY A 108 -6.54 -4.79 22.30
CA GLY A 108 -7.32 -3.56 22.16
C GLY A 108 -6.55 -2.34 21.65
N LEU A 109 -5.31 -2.52 21.15
CA LEU A 109 -4.44 -1.43 20.72
C LEU A 109 -4.79 -1.00 19.28
N LYS A 110 -5.94 -0.37 19.11
CA LYS A 110 -6.43 0.13 17.81
C LYS A 110 -5.42 1.01 17.03
N PRO A 111 -4.59 1.88 17.70
CA PRO A 111 -3.59 2.69 16.96
C PRO A 111 -2.48 1.89 16.31
N TRP A 112 -2.32 0.59 16.60
CA TRP A 112 -1.24 -0.24 16.07
C TRP A 112 -1.17 -0.26 14.55
N SER A 113 -2.31 -0.46 13.87
CA SER A 113 -2.35 -0.47 12.40
C SER A 113 -1.91 0.86 11.80
N THR A 114 -2.32 1.98 12.41
CA THR A 114 -1.88 3.32 12.00
C THR A 114 -0.37 3.51 12.22
N ALA A 115 0.15 3.04 13.35
CA ALA A 115 1.59 3.11 13.64
C ALA A 115 2.41 2.29 12.63
N CYS A 116 1.96 1.08 12.27
CA CYS A 116 2.58 0.25 11.23
C CYS A 116 2.57 0.97 9.87
N ALA A 117 1.43 1.55 9.49
CA ALA A 117 1.30 2.28 8.22
C ALA A 117 2.25 3.48 8.16
N LEU A 118 2.23 4.33 9.20
CA LEU A 118 3.10 5.50 9.28
C LEU A 118 4.58 5.11 9.30
N GLY A 119 4.96 4.13 10.12
CA GLY A 119 6.34 3.65 10.20
C GLY A 119 6.85 3.13 8.85
N ALA A 120 6.02 2.36 8.15
CA ALA A 120 6.34 1.84 6.82
C ALA A 120 6.55 2.96 5.81
N VAL A 121 5.63 3.91 5.75
CA VAL A 121 5.65 5.00 4.76
C VAL A 121 6.77 6.01 5.05
N VAL A 122 7.01 6.35 6.32
CA VAL A 122 8.14 7.20 6.72
C VAL A 122 9.47 6.53 6.39
N SER A 123 9.61 5.22 6.64
CA SER A 123 10.80 4.45 6.29
C SER A 123 11.05 4.42 4.78
N LEU A 124 9.99 4.25 3.99
CA LEU A 124 10.06 4.26 2.53
C LEU A 124 10.51 5.63 2.01
N LEU A 125 9.89 6.71 2.48
CA LEU A 125 10.28 8.08 2.11
C LEU A 125 11.73 8.38 2.52
N GLY A 126 12.08 8.09 3.77
CA GLY A 126 13.42 8.34 4.30
C GLY A 126 14.51 7.58 3.55
N MET A 127 14.24 6.31 3.19
CA MET A 127 15.18 5.51 2.41
C MET A 127 15.28 5.99 0.96
N GLY A 128 14.16 6.39 0.33
CA GLY A 128 14.16 7.00 -0.99
C GLY A 128 15.02 8.26 -1.04
N LEU A 129 14.85 9.16 -0.07
CA LEU A 129 15.66 10.39 0.06
C LEU A 129 17.14 10.06 0.30
N ARG A 130 17.45 9.16 1.23
CA ARG A 130 18.82 8.75 1.54
C ARG A 130 19.57 8.18 0.33
N ARG A 131 18.88 7.40 -0.49
CA ARG A 131 19.43 6.77 -1.71
C ARG A 131 19.38 7.70 -2.93
N ARG A 132 18.81 8.90 -2.79
CA ARG A 132 18.52 9.82 -3.91
C ARG A 132 17.66 9.19 -5.00
N ASP A 133 16.81 8.23 -4.62
CA ASP A 133 15.79 7.63 -5.48
C ASP A 133 14.52 8.49 -5.40
N TRP A 134 14.48 9.51 -6.24
CA TRP A 134 13.40 10.49 -6.25
C TRP A 134 12.04 9.88 -6.57
N THR A 135 12.02 8.77 -7.32
CA THR A 135 10.76 8.09 -7.65
C THR A 135 10.21 7.36 -6.43
N ALA A 136 11.06 6.63 -5.70
CA ALA A 136 10.68 5.99 -4.44
C ALA A 136 10.28 7.05 -3.39
N ALA A 137 11.05 8.13 -3.28
CA ALA A 137 10.76 9.24 -2.37
C ALA A 137 9.41 9.91 -2.69
N ALA A 138 9.12 10.19 -3.97
CA ALA A 138 7.85 10.77 -4.40
C ALA A 138 6.66 9.85 -4.08
N GLY A 139 6.78 8.54 -4.33
CA GLY A 139 5.77 7.58 -3.94
C GLY A 139 5.52 7.57 -2.43
N GLY A 140 6.59 7.57 -1.63
CA GLY A 140 6.52 7.66 -0.17
C GLY A 140 5.89 8.97 0.31
N ALA A 141 6.22 10.10 -0.33
CA ALA A 141 5.64 11.40 -0.01
C ALA A 141 4.13 11.46 -0.28
N CYS A 142 3.66 10.91 -1.41
CA CYS A 142 2.24 10.80 -1.72
C CYS A 142 1.49 9.98 -0.67
N LEU A 143 2.04 8.81 -0.29
CA LEU A 143 1.45 7.95 0.74
C LEU A 143 1.42 8.65 2.10
N LEU A 144 2.50 9.34 2.48
CA LEU A 144 2.56 10.07 3.76
C LEU A 144 1.56 11.22 3.79
N ALA A 145 1.49 12.01 2.73
CA ALA A 145 0.52 13.11 2.62
C ALA A 145 -0.92 12.60 2.73
N ALA A 146 -1.23 11.46 2.10
CA ALA A 146 -2.53 10.80 2.20
C ALA A 146 -2.88 10.40 3.65
N LEU A 147 -1.95 9.75 4.36
CA LEU A 147 -2.14 9.35 5.75
C LEU A 147 -2.28 10.57 6.68
N LEU A 148 -1.48 11.61 6.47
CA LEU A 148 -1.56 12.84 7.28
C LEU A 148 -2.87 13.60 7.03
N ALA A 149 -3.32 13.73 5.77
CA ALA A 149 -4.60 14.35 5.44
C ALA A 149 -5.77 13.59 6.10
N PHE A 150 -5.72 12.27 6.09
CA PHE A 150 -6.70 11.43 6.77
C PHE A 150 -6.65 11.61 8.30
N ALA A 151 -5.47 11.58 8.90
CA ALA A 151 -5.29 11.75 10.35
C ALA A 151 -5.72 13.15 10.83
N ALA A 152 -5.44 14.18 10.04
CA ALA A 152 -5.86 15.55 10.30
C ALA A 152 -7.36 15.80 10.03
N GLN A 153 -8.10 14.77 9.61
CA GLN A 153 -9.52 14.90 9.24
C GLN A 153 -9.76 16.01 8.20
N PHE A 154 -8.81 16.16 7.27
CA PHE A 154 -8.84 17.22 6.26
C PHE A 154 -10.06 17.09 5.35
N ARG A 155 -10.78 18.22 5.16
CA ARG A 155 -11.96 18.30 4.32
C ARG A 155 -11.85 19.52 3.42
N LEU A 156 -12.22 19.38 2.15
CA LEU A 156 -12.20 20.46 1.18
C LEU A 156 -13.27 20.24 0.13
N ALA A 157 -14.08 21.26 -0.15
CA ALA A 157 -15.02 21.27 -1.27
C ALA A 157 -15.96 20.04 -1.34
N GLY A 158 -16.42 19.54 -0.19
CA GLY A 158 -17.31 18.38 -0.10
C GLY A 158 -16.63 17.03 -0.09
N PHE A 159 -15.30 16.98 -0.28
CA PHE A 159 -14.51 15.75 -0.12
C PHE A 159 -14.29 15.40 1.36
N GLN A 160 -14.35 14.13 1.66
CA GLN A 160 -14.12 13.57 2.99
C GLN A 160 -12.64 13.18 3.17
N PRO A 161 -12.15 13.03 4.42
CA PRO A 161 -10.76 12.60 4.67
C PRO A 161 -10.38 11.30 3.96
N GLY A 162 -11.31 10.35 3.83
CA GLY A 162 -11.12 9.09 3.11
C GLY A 162 -10.86 9.29 1.62
N ASP A 163 -11.46 10.29 1.00
CA ASP A 163 -11.28 10.59 -0.42
C ASP A 163 -9.83 10.99 -0.71
N PHE A 164 -9.26 11.86 0.14
CA PHE A 164 -7.85 12.26 0.07
C PHE A 164 -6.90 11.10 0.34
N LEU A 165 -7.25 10.23 1.30
CA LEU A 165 -6.48 9.03 1.57
C LEU A 165 -6.39 8.15 0.32
N HIS A 166 -7.51 7.83 -0.29
CA HIS A 166 -7.55 6.93 -1.44
C HIS A 166 -6.89 7.53 -2.69
N LEU A 167 -7.10 8.83 -2.93
CA LEU A 167 -6.45 9.53 -4.04
C LEU A 167 -4.92 9.55 -3.87
N GLY A 168 -4.43 9.92 -2.70
CA GLY A 168 -3.00 9.97 -2.43
C GLY A 168 -2.36 8.58 -2.41
N MET A 169 -3.07 7.55 -1.92
CA MET A 169 -2.62 6.16 -2.02
C MET A 169 -2.55 5.70 -3.48
N ALA A 170 -3.56 6.00 -4.30
CA ALA A 170 -3.54 5.66 -5.72
C ALA A 170 -2.34 6.32 -6.43
N ALA A 171 -2.10 7.62 -6.19
CA ALA A 171 -0.96 8.35 -6.74
C ALA A 171 0.37 7.72 -6.29
N GLY A 172 0.52 7.43 -4.99
CA GLY A 172 1.73 6.81 -4.44
C GLY A 172 2.01 5.44 -5.04
N LEU A 173 1.00 4.57 -5.13
CA LEU A 173 1.13 3.24 -5.73
C LEU A 173 1.46 3.30 -7.22
N TRP A 174 0.87 4.25 -7.96
CA TRP A 174 1.21 4.46 -9.37
C TRP A 174 2.67 4.83 -9.56
N VAL A 175 3.18 5.76 -8.75
CA VAL A 175 4.59 6.18 -8.78
C VAL A 175 5.51 5.01 -8.44
N LEU A 176 5.19 4.20 -7.41
CA LEU A 176 5.97 3.03 -7.02
C LEU A 176 5.91 1.90 -8.06
N GLY A 177 4.80 1.72 -8.74
CA GLY A 177 4.70 0.80 -9.87
C GLY A 177 5.62 1.21 -11.02
N ARG A 178 5.72 2.51 -11.33
CA ARG A 178 6.68 3.04 -12.31
C ARG A 178 8.14 2.88 -11.88
N TRP A 179 8.41 3.00 -10.57
CA TRP A 179 9.73 2.72 -10.00
C TRP A 179 10.16 1.29 -10.24
N ASP A 180 9.31 0.30 -9.94
CA ASP A 180 9.58 -1.13 -10.17
C ASP A 180 9.85 -1.43 -11.63
N GLN A 181 9.05 -0.89 -12.55
CA GLN A 181 9.25 -1.05 -13.99
C GLN A 181 10.60 -0.50 -14.46
N ARG A 182 10.99 0.70 -14.00
CA ARG A 182 12.28 1.31 -14.38
C ARG A 182 13.46 0.48 -13.89
N ARG A 183 13.37 -0.04 -12.67
CA ARG A 183 14.39 -0.92 -12.11
C ARG A 183 14.57 -2.17 -12.96
N MET A 184 13.49 -2.84 -13.28
CA MET A 184 13.50 -4.04 -14.13
C MET A 184 14.07 -3.80 -15.54
N LEU A 185 13.83 -2.63 -16.12
CA LEU A 185 14.39 -2.25 -17.42
C LEU A 185 15.87 -1.92 -17.33
N GLY A 186 16.33 -1.32 -16.23
CA GLY A 186 17.74 -1.04 -15.95
C GLY A 186 18.57 -2.32 -15.82
N GLU A 187 18.08 -3.31 -15.09
CA GLU A 187 18.72 -4.60 -14.92
C GLU A 187 18.91 -5.37 -16.25
N ARG A 188 17.97 -5.23 -17.20
CA ARG A 188 18.07 -5.86 -18.53
C ARG A 188 19.12 -5.23 -19.46
N ARG A 189 19.55 -4.01 -19.17
CA ARG A 189 20.54 -3.27 -20.00
C ARG A 189 21.98 -3.51 -19.60
N LEU A 190 22.22 -4.11 -18.44
CA LEU A 190 23.57 -4.48 -18.03
C LEU A 190 23.91 -5.78 -18.76
N PRO A 191 24.99 -5.82 -19.63
CA PRO A 191 25.44 -7.06 -20.22
C PRO A 191 25.83 -8.01 -19.08
N ALA A 192 25.46 -9.28 -19.21
CA ALA A 192 25.96 -10.30 -18.31
C ALA A 192 27.48 -10.19 -18.35
N ALA A 193 28.10 -9.87 -17.22
CA ALA A 193 29.55 -9.85 -17.09
C ALA A 193 30.04 -11.25 -17.44
N ALA A 194 30.79 -11.34 -18.59
CA ALA A 194 31.38 -12.55 -19.09
C ALA A 194 32.53 -12.98 -18.17
#